data_4e50e92d46ccfe4781016625114270f9
#
_entry.id   4e50e92d46ccfe4781016625114270f9
#
_cell.length_a   1.000
_cell.length_b   1.000
_cell.length_c   1.000
_cell.angle_alpha   90.00
_cell.angle_beta   90.00
_cell.angle_gamma   90.00
#
_symmetry.space_group_name_H-M   'P 1'
#
loop_
_entity.id
_entity.type
_entity.pdbx_description
1 polymer ?
#
loop_
_entity_poly.entity_id
_entity_poly.type
_entity_poly.pdbx_seq_one_letter_code
_entity_poly.pdbx_strand_id
1 'polypeptide(L)'
;MATPLAHAEEWTGEDVKLSEVESALGQLRSQSARESEGPDLRTSVMTHLAWVPPEWQEAALETLAGLGERHPSRGILLFPDPSAEDGVDAKVTVIAFPVSVQRRHIAAEVIELRLRGRRAEAPASIVMPLLVSSLPVFLRWRGRPPFGEPANEQLLDVCDRFIVDSREWPDVPEAYGEIPFERAACSDIAWRRTEPWRRSLAALWPEIAKVEEVRVTGPIAEASLLTGWLRSRLGHDVELAHEPADEVEDVAIDGEPCDAPSEKQTPSDLLSAELDEFGGNPIYEAAAKAA
;
A
#
# COMPACT_ATOMS: atom_id res chain seq x y z
N MET A 1 -24.88 -16.35 12.72
CA MET A 1 -24.02 -16.54 13.92
C MET A 1 -23.23 -15.25 14.06
N ALA A 2 -23.25 -14.60 15.22
CA ALA A 2 -22.46 -13.38 15.43
C ALA A 2 -20.97 -13.77 15.41
N THR A 3 -20.16 -13.06 14.60
CA THR A 3 -18.70 -13.16 14.63
C THR A 3 -18.26 -12.76 16.04
N PRO A 4 -17.44 -13.56 16.73
CA PRO A 4 -16.91 -13.16 18.04
C PRO A 4 -16.11 -11.88 17.86
N LEU A 5 -16.32 -10.89 18.74
CA LEU A 5 -15.63 -9.62 18.74
C LEU A 5 -14.12 -9.85 18.89
N ALA A 6 -13.32 -9.22 18.03
CA ALA A 6 -11.87 -9.17 18.19
C ALA A 6 -11.55 -8.45 19.52
N HIS A 7 -10.64 -9.02 20.31
CA HIS A 7 -10.14 -8.37 21.53
C HIS A 7 -8.90 -7.57 21.18
N ALA A 8 -8.89 -6.29 21.52
CA ALA A 8 -7.76 -5.40 21.26
C ALA A 8 -7.15 -4.91 22.57
N GLU A 9 -5.85 -5.11 22.72
CA GLU A 9 -5.04 -4.60 23.81
C GLU A 9 -4.17 -3.45 23.31
N GLU A 10 -4.10 -2.36 24.06
CA GLU A 10 -3.41 -1.14 23.63
C GLU A 10 -2.43 -0.63 24.70
N TRP A 11 -1.33 -0.03 24.22
CA TRP A 11 -0.37 0.74 25.03
C TRP A 11 -0.02 2.01 24.27
N THR A 12 0.15 3.12 24.99
CA THR A 12 0.57 4.42 24.45
C THR A 12 1.71 5.00 25.28
N GLY A 13 2.62 5.73 24.62
CA GLY A 13 3.69 6.44 25.28
C GLY A 13 4.13 7.66 24.47
N GLU A 14 4.54 8.72 25.19
CA GLU A 14 5.10 9.94 24.61
C GLU A 14 6.61 9.96 24.85
N ASP A 15 7.38 10.46 23.88
CA ASP A 15 8.85 10.56 23.91
C ASP A 15 9.56 9.25 24.32
N VAL A 16 9.13 8.16 23.73
CA VAL A 16 9.54 6.79 24.10
C VAL A 16 10.84 6.37 23.44
N LYS A 17 11.54 5.41 24.07
CA LYS A 17 12.60 4.65 23.47
C LYS A 17 12.04 3.44 22.71
N LEU A 18 12.69 3.02 21.64
CA LEU A 18 12.24 1.83 20.87
C LEU A 18 12.21 0.54 21.70
N SER A 19 13.07 0.41 22.70
CA SER A 19 13.04 -0.71 23.66
C SER A 19 11.75 -0.74 24.50
N GLU A 20 11.12 0.39 24.74
CA GLU A 20 9.83 0.47 25.46
C GLU A 20 8.70 0.00 24.55
N VAL A 21 8.74 0.37 23.26
CA VAL A 21 7.79 -0.11 22.23
C VAL A 21 7.86 -1.63 22.11
N GLU A 22 9.06 -2.22 22.01
CA GLU A 22 9.24 -3.67 21.95
C GLU A 22 8.77 -4.37 23.23
N SER A 23 9.07 -3.78 24.40
CA SER A 23 8.61 -4.31 25.69
C SER A 23 7.09 -4.30 25.79
N ALA A 24 6.44 -3.21 25.40
CA ALA A 24 4.99 -3.09 25.35
C ALA A 24 4.38 -4.15 24.43
N LEU A 25 4.92 -4.32 23.23
CA LEU A 25 4.46 -5.31 22.27
C LEU A 25 4.56 -6.74 22.86
N GLY A 26 5.67 -7.06 23.55
CA GLY A 26 5.84 -8.35 24.23
C GLY A 26 4.84 -8.58 25.36
N GLN A 27 4.54 -7.55 26.15
CA GLN A 27 3.56 -7.61 27.24
C GLN A 27 2.14 -7.82 26.71
N LEU A 28 1.72 -7.01 25.72
CA LEU A 28 0.39 -7.10 25.11
C LEU A 28 0.15 -8.48 24.46
N ARG A 29 1.14 -9.03 23.76
CA ARG A 29 1.06 -10.41 23.23
C ARG A 29 0.87 -11.44 24.33
N SER A 30 1.66 -11.35 25.38
CA SER A 30 1.57 -12.29 26.50
C SER A 30 0.22 -12.20 27.23
N GLN A 31 -0.35 -10.99 27.32
CA GLN A 31 -1.68 -10.77 27.88
C GLN A 31 -2.76 -11.36 26.97
N SER A 32 -2.75 -11.03 25.69
CA SER A 32 -3.68 -11.58 24.71
C SER A 32 -3.65 -13.11 24.64
N ALA A 33 -2.45 -13.73 24.72
CA ALA A 33 -2.30 -15.18 24.75
C ALA A 33 -2.92 -15.82 26.00
N ARG A 34 -2.82 -15.18 27.16
CA ARG A 34 -3.42 -15.68 28.42
C ARG A 34 -4.95 -15.61 28.37
N GLU A 35 -5.51 -14.53 27.83
CA GLU A 35 -6.96 -14.34 27.75
C GLU A 35 -7.62 -15.27 26.73
N SER A 36 -6.89 -15.62 25.67
CA SER A 36 -7.37 -16.50 24.61
C SER A 36 -7.18 -18.00 24.90
N GLU A 37 -6.62 -18.37 26.08
CA GLU A 37 -6.27 -19.77 26.42
C GLU A 37 -5.45 -20.49 25.33
N GLY A 38 -4.72 -19.74 24.51
CA GLY A 38 -3.96 -20.23 23.36
C GLY A 38 -2.45 -20.08 23.54
N PRO A 39 -1.62 -20.78 22.74
CA PRO A 39 -0.19 -20.55 22.71
C PRO A 39 0.10 -19.15 22.17
N ASP A 40 1.15 -18.50 22.69
CA ASP A 40 1.71 -17.24 22.15
C ASP A 40 2.33 -17.49 20.77
N LEU A 41 1.50 -17.63 19.74
CA LEU A 41 1.95 -17.90 18.38
C LEU A 41 1.99 -16.58 17.60
N ARG A 42 3.19 -16.21 17.16
CA ARG A 42 3.38 -15.16 16.19
C ARG A 42 2.90 -15.68 14.82
N THR A 43 1.82 -15.10 14.31
CA THR A 43 1.25 -15.50 13.02
C THR A 43 1.60 -14.53 11.88
N SER A 44 2.37 -13.46 12.17
CA SER A 44 2.77 -12.49 11.13
C SER A 44 3.59 -13.16 10.04
N VAL A 45 3.17 -12.97 8.79
CA VAL A 45 3.83 -13.50 7.59
C VAL A 45 4.62 -12.42 6.84
N MET A 46 4.41 -11.15 7.19
CA MET A 46 5.07 -9.98 6.61
C MET A 46 5.13 -8.82 7.60
N THR A 47 5.95 -7.82 7.31
CA THR A 47 5.85 -6.48 7.89
C THR A 47 5.20 -5.55 6.87
N HIS A 48 4.08 -4.96 7.22
CA HIS A 48 3.44 -3.88 6.47
C HIS A 48 3.88 -2.55 7.06
N LEU A 49 4.81 -1.88 6.40
CA LEU A 49 5.31 -0.56 6.76
C LEU A 49 4.55 0.50 5.97
N ALA A 50 4.06 1.55 6.62
CA ALA A 50 3.38 2.64 5.93
C ALA A 50 3.97 3.99 6.33
N TRP A 51 4.34 4.82 5.35
CA TRP A 51 4.64 6.24 5.54
C TRP A 51 3.36 7.03 5.28
N VAL A 52 2.90 7.77 6.30
CA VAL A 52 1.57 8.36 6.32
C VAL A 52 1.65 9.83 6.75
N PRO A 53 1.74 10.77 5.81
CA PRO A 53 1.60 12.19 6.10
C PRO A 53 0.25 12.51 6.78
N PRO A 54 0.14 13.63 7.52
CA PRO A 54 -1.03 13.93 8.36
C PRO A 54 -2.38 13.89 7.60
N GLU A 55 -2.41 14.37 6.36
CA GLU A 55 -3.61 14.41 5.51
C GLU A 55 -4.14 13.03 5.12
N TRP A 56 -3.32 11.98 5.24
CA TRP A 56 -3.66 10.59 4.91
C TRP A 56 -3.92 9.70 6.12
N GLN A 57 -3.82 10.23 7.35
CA GLN A 57 -3.85 9.42 8.57
C GLN A 57 -5.15 8.64 8.73
N GLU A 58 -6.31 9.29 8.59
CA GLU A 58 -7.61 8.65 8.72
C GLU A 58 -7.80 7.53 7.69
N ALA A 59 -7.55 7.82 6.41
CA ALA A 59 -7.68 6.86 5.32
C ALA A 59 -6.73 5.66 5.46
N ALA A 60 -5.51 5.86 6.01
CA ALA A 60 -4.56 4.78 6.24
C ALA A 60 -5.02 3.84 7.37
N LEU A 61 -5.53 4.40 8.47
CA LEU A 61 -6.06 3.62 9.59
C LEU A 61 -7.31 2.84 9.18
N GLU A 62 -8.22 3.43 8.42
CA GLU A 62 -9.41 2.77 7.88
C GLU A 62 -9.02 1.61 6.94
N THR A 63 -8.07 1.84 6.03
CA THR A 63 -7.56 0.79 5.13
C THR A 63 -6.95 -0.36 5.90
N LEU A 64 -6.14 -0.08 6.94
CA LEU A 64 -5.50 -1.10 7.78
C LEU A 64 -6.52 -1.93 8.55
N ALA A 65 -7.58 -1.31 9.08
CA ALA A 65 -8.65 -2.01 9.78
C ALA A 65 -9.32 -3.09 8.91
N GLY A 66 -9.45 -2.84 7.60
CA GLY A 66 -9.99 -3.80 6.63
C GLY A 66 -9.04 -4.95 6.25
N LEU A 67 -7.74 -4.86 6.59
CA LEU A 67 -6.72 -5.86 6.24
C LEU A 67 -6.50 -6.94 7.32
N GLY A 68 -6.80 -6.63 8.59
CA GLY A 68 -6.32 -7.40 9.74
C GLY A 68 -6.64 -8.89 9.75
N GLU A 69 -7.79 -9.31 9.21
CA GLU A 69 -8.16 -10.72 9.11
C GLU A 69 -7.52 -11.46 7.92
N ARG A 70 -7.22 -10.73 6.84
CA ARG A 70 -6.71 -11.31 5.59
C ARG A 70 -5.20 -11.47 5.60
N HIS A 71 -4.50 -10.49 6.16
CA HIS A 71 -3.04 -10.43 6.20
C HIS A 71 -2.54 -10.30 7.63
N PRO A 72 -2.39 -11.42 8.37
CA PRO A 72 -1.78 -11.37 9.70
C PRO A 72 -0.35 -10.86 9.56
N SER A 73 -0.13 -9.62 9.97
CA SER A 73 1.11 -8.89 9.77
C SER A 73 1.48 -8.10 11.00
N ARG A 74 2.75 -7.68 11.04
CA ARG A 74 3.16 -6.55 11.85
C ARG A 74 2.96 -5.28 11.01
N GLY A 75 1.94 -4.49 11.34
CA GLY A 75 1.75 -3.15 10.78
C GLY A 75 2.62 -2.15 11.53
N ILE A 76 3.39 -1.33 10.81
CA ILE A 76 4.16 -0.20 11.36
C ILE A 76 3.75 1.03 10.57
N LEU A 77 3.04 1.97 11.22
CA LEU A 77 2.63 3.23 10.61
C LEU A 77 3.52 4.35 11.12
N LEU A 78 4.11 5.10 10.21
CA LEU A 78 4.97 6.24 10.48
C LEU A 78 4.22 7.52 10.15
N PHE A 79 3.97 8.34 11.16
CA PHE A 79 3.34 9.66 11.04
C PHE A 79 4.43 10.74 11.20
N PRO A 80 4.97 11.30 10.09
CA PRO A 80 6.00 12.32 10.17
C PRO A 80 5.45 13.66 10.66
N ASP A 81 6.18 14.29 11.58
CA ASP A 81 5.93 15.65 12.06
C ASP A 81 7.26 16.39 12.19
N PRO A 82 7.87 16.81 11.07
CA PRO A 82 9.19 17.44 11.07
C PRO A 82 9.22 18.83 11.73
N SER A 83 8.05 19.43 11.97
CA SER A 83 7.93 20.76 12.59
C SER A 83 7.91 20.74 14.11
N ALA A 84 7.70 19.58 14.74
CA ALA A 84 7.68 19.44 16.20
C ALA A 84 9.09 19.31 16.80
N GLU A 85 9.20 19.39 18.13
CA GLU A 85 10.43 19.06 18.85
C GLU A 85 10.81 17.59 18.66
N ASP A 86 12.11 17.29 18.65
CA ASP A 86 12.63 15.93 18.43
C ASP A 86 12.04 14.94 19.44
N GLY A 87 11.53 13.81 18.95
CA GLY A 87 10.98 12.74 19.78
C GLY A 87 10.26 11.66 18.99
N VAL A 88 9.83 10.61 19.68
CA VAL A 88 9.00 9.55 19.11
C VAL A 88 7.85 9.27 20.08
N ASP A 89 6.62 9.46 19.62
CA ASP A 89 5.46 9.00 20.37
C ASP A 89 4.97 7.68 19.74
N ALA A 90 4.48 6.77 20.54
CA ALA A 90 4.10 5.45 20.07
C ALA A 90 2.73 5.01 20.63
N LYS A 91 1.97 4.33 19.78
CA LYS A 91 0.83 3.51 20.17
C LYS A 91 1.05 2.09 19.64
N VAL A 92 0.86 1.10 20.51
CA VAL A 92 0.98 -0.31 20.17
C VAL A 92 -0.37 -0.98 20.42
N THR A 93 -0.88 -1.69 19.42
CA THR A 93 -2.14 -2.44 19.52
C THR A 93 -1.89 -3.88 19.09
N VAL A 94 -2.39 -4.83 19.89
CA VAL A 94 -2.43 -6.25 19.54
C VAL A 94 -3.89 -6.67 19.44
N ILE A 95 -4.29 -7.16 18.27
CA ILE A 95 -5.67 -7.56 17.98
C ILE A 95 -5.70 -9.07 17.81
N ALA A 96 -6.45 -9.77 18.66
CA ALA A 96 -6.64 -11.21 18.57
C ALA A 96 -7.94 -11.53 17.83
N PHE A 97 -7.82 -12.27 16.71
CA PHE A 97 -8.96 -12.79 15.95
C PHE A 97 -9.17 -14.26 16.24
N PRO A 98 -10.35 -14.68 16.73
CA PRO A 98 -10.64 -16.09 16.96
C PRO A 98 -10.77 -16.85 15.64
N VAL A 99 -9.99 -17.90 15.47
CA VAL A 99 -10.12 -18.82 14.34
C VAL A 99 -11.05 -19.98 14.74
N SER A 100 -12.10 -20.20 13.99
CA SER A 100 -13.20 -21.13 14.28
C SER A 100 -12.79 -22.61 14.41
N VAL A 101 -11.59 -22.98 13.99
CA VAL A 101 -11.05 -24.35 14.03
C VAL A 101 -9.91 -24.42 15.05
N GLN A 102 -10.10 -25.17 16.14
CA GLN A 102 -9.08 -25.53 17.15
C GLN A 102 -8.75 -24.51 18.24
N ARG A 103 -9.61 -23.54 18.61
CA ARG A 103 -9.33 -22.52 19.65
C ARG A 103 -7.99 -21.78 19.43
N ARG A 104 -7.63 -21.53 18.18
CA ARG A 104 -6.45 -20.74 17.81
C ARG A 104 -6.85 -19.30 17.58
N HIS A 105 -5.96 -18.36 17.90
CA HIS A 105 -6.14 -16.95 17.61
C HIS A 105 -5.04 -16.52 16.63
N ILE A 106 -5.40 -15.67 15.69
CA ILE A 106 -4.45 -14.94 14.86
C ILE A 106 -4.28 -13.58 15.52
N ALA A 107 -3.06 -13.17 15.78
CA ALA A 107 -2.76 -11.85 16.31
C ALA A 107 -2.23 -10.96 15.19
N ALA A 108 -2.86 -9.81 14.98
CA ALA A 108 -2.29 -8.69 14.23
C ALA A 108 -1.65 -7.72 15.21
N GLU A 109 -0.44 -7.28 14.89
CA GLU A 109 0.33 -6.30 15.66
C GLU A 109 0.31 -4.97 14.89
N VAL A 110 -0.07 -3.88 15.53
CA VAL A 110 -0.04 -2.54 14.94
C VAL A 110 0.80 -1.62 15.83
N ILE A 111 1.81 -1.01 15.22
CA ILE A 111 2.71 -0.04 15.86
C ILE A 111 2.53 1.28 15.11
N GLU A 112 1.94 2.26 15.76
CA GLU A 112 1.80 3.63 15.28
C GLU A 112 2.92 4.47 15.89
N LEU A 113 3.73 5.14 15.06
CA LEU A 113 4.86 5.97 15.49
C LEU A 113 4.72 7.38 14.93
N ARG A 114 4.58 8.37 15.79
CA ARG A 114 4.73 9.78 15.41
C ARG A 114 6.20 10.15 15.48
N LEU A 115 6.79 10.45 14.33
CA LEU A 115 8.20 10.80 14.18
C LEU A 115 8.33 12.34 14.21
N ARG A 116 8.78 12.89 15.35
CA ARG A 116 8.87 14.34 15.56
C ARG A 116 10.26 14.88 15.23
N GLY A 117 10.30 16.07 14.64
CA GLY A 117 11.54 16.78 14.32
C GLY A 117 12.47 15.95 13.45
N ARG A 118 13.75 15.89 13.78
CA ARG A 118 14.78 15.12 13.04
C ARG A 118 14.56 13.61 13.01
N ARG A 119 13.64 13.07 13.82
CA ARG A 119 13.27 11.66 13.75
C ARG A 119 12.54 11.33 12.46
N ALA A 120 11.80 12.28 11.89
CA ALA A 120 11.18 12.12 10.57
C ALA A 120 12.20 12.07 9.42
N GLU A 121 13.42 12.62 9.60
CA GLU A 121 14.48 12.60 8.58
C GLU A 121 15.29 11.28 8.57
N ALA A 122 15.20 10.47 9.64
CA ALA A 122 15.97 9.23 9.80
C ALA A 122 15.07 8.02 10.14
N PRO A 123 14.00 7.75 9.37
CA PRO A 123 13.00 6.75 9.71
C PRO A 123 13.55 5.32 9.76
N ALA A 124 14.53 4.97 8.93
CA ALA A 124 15.10 3.61 8.94
C ALA A 124 15.72 3.25 10.29
N SER A 125 16.36 4.21 10.97
CA SER A 125 16.94 3.98 12.32
C SER A 125 15.87 3.63 13.37
N ILE A 126 14.65 4.09 13.16
CA ILE A 126 13.49 3.83 14.03
C ILE A 126 12.84 2.50 13.67
N VAL A 127 12.71 2.20 12.38
CA VAL A 127 11.99 1.02 11.88
C VAL A 127 12.81 -0.26 12.02
N MET A 128 14.10 -0.23 11.66
CA MET A 128 14.96 -1.43 11.62
C MET A 128 14.92 -2.30 12.88
N PRO A 129 14.99 -1.76 14.11
CA PRO A 129 14.87 -2.57 15.32
C PRO A 129 13.51 -3.25 15.49
N LEU A 130 12.45 -2.68 14.90
CA LEU A 130 11.09 -3.19 14.99
C LEU A 130 10.75 -4.22 13.90
N LEU A 131 11.58 -4.33 12.85
CA LEU A 131 11.38 -5.31 11.79
C LEU A 131 11.63 -6.73 12.28
N VAL A 132 10.93 -7.67 11.67
CA VAL A 132 11.17 -9.09 11.89
C VAL A 132 12.09 -9.58 10.78
N SER A 133 13.34 -9.85 11.11
CA SER A 133 14.43 -10.15 10.16
C SER A 133 14.16 -11.28 9.17
N SER A 134 13.18 -12.15 9.44
CA SER A 134 12.83 -13.28 8.57
C SER A 134 11.57 -13.04 7.72
N LEU A 135 10.96 -11.87 7.84
CA LEU A 135 9.73 -11.54 7.13
C LEU A 135 9.98 -10.45 6.07
N PRO A 136 9.31 -10.54 4.92
CA PRO A 136 9.39 -9.50 3.91
C PRO A 136 8.76 -8.19 4.40
N VAL A 137 9.28 -7.07 3.93
CA VAL A 137 8.84 -5.72 4.26
C VAL A 137 8.15 -5.10 3.05
N PHE A 138 6.87 -4.80 3.19
CA PHE A 138 6.07 -4.10 2.20
C PHE A 138 5.88 -2.66 2.65
N LEU A 139 6.45 -1.71 1.91
CA LEU A 139 6.35 -0.28 2.20
C LEU A 139 5.22 0.36 1.39
N ARG A 140 4.15 0.79 2.03
CA ARG A 140 3.13 1.66 1.45
C ARG A 140 3.49 3.12 1.70
N TRP A 141 3.73 3.88 0.65
CA TRP A 141 3.90 5.33 0.74
C TRP A 141 2.60 6.04 0.38
N ARG A 142 2.08 6.88 1.30
CA ARG A 142 0.88 7.70 1.05
C ARG A 142 1.30 9.07 0.51
N GLY A 143 0.53 9.55 -0.47
CA GLY A 143 0.87 10.77 -1.20
C GLY A 143 2.02 10.58 -2.20
N ARG A 144 2.53 11.70 -2.71
CA ARG A 144 3.67 11.74 -3.64
C ARG A 144 4.98 11.44 -2.89
N PRO A 145 5.71 10.36 -3.22
CA PRO A 145 7.02 10.11 -2.61
C PRO A 145 8.02 11.20 -3.00
N PRO A 146 8.80 11.74 -2.07
CA PRO A 146 9.88 12.68 -2.38
C PRO A 146 11.12 11.88 -2.83
N PHE A 147 11.07 11.35 -4.06
CA PHE A 147 12.15 10.53 -4.59
C PHE A 147 13.49 11.26 -4.51
N GLY A 148 14.54 10.55 -4.06
CA GLY A 148 15.87 11.12 -3.83
C GLY A 148 16.04 11.84 -2.48
N GLU A 149 14.98 12.07 -1.71
CA GLU A 149 15.12 12.66 -0.37
C GLU A 149 15.48 11.60 0.69
N PRO A 150 16.22 11.97 1.76
CA PRO A 150 16.78 11.02 2.71
C PRO A 150 15.78 10.07 3.35
N ALA A 151 14.59 10.54 3.72
CA ALA A 151 13.57 9.71 4.37
C ALA A 151 13.04 8.62 3.43
N ASN A 152 12.77 8.97 2.16
CA ASN A 152 12.32 8.03 1.15
C ASN A 152 13.42 7.01 0.82
N GLU A 153 14.64 7.49 0.56
CA GLU A 153 15.79 6.66 0.24
C GLU A 153 16.08 5.60 1.31
N GLN A 154 16.06 6.00 2.60
CA GLN A 154 16.27 5.10 3.72
C GLN A 154 15.19 4.02 3.84
N LEU A 155 13.93 4.36 3.58
CA LEU A 155 12.83 3.39 3.65
C LEU A 155 12.83 2.45 2.44
N LEU A 156 13.25 2.91 1.27
CA LEU A 156 13.48 2.05 0.10
C LEU A 156 14.58 1.03 0.35
N ASP A 157 15.63 1.37 1.10
CA ASP A 157 16.72 0.45 1.42
C ASP A 157 16.31 -0.69 2.38
N VAL A 158 15.21 -0.54 3.10
CA VAL A 158 14.73 -1.56 4.06
C VAL A 158 13.51 -2.32 3.59
N CYS A 159 12.91 -1.95 2.45
CA CYS A 159 11.74 -2.64 1.92
C CYS A 159 12.09 -3.61 0.79
N ASP A 160 11.33 -4.71 0.72
CA ASP A 160 11.38 -5.66 -0.41
C ASP A 160 10.42 -5.24 -1.52
N ARG A 161 9.30 -4.59 -1.16
CA ARG A 161 8.30 -4.10 -2.10
C ARG A 161 7.86 -2.69 -1.72
N PHE A 162 7.82 -1.82 -2.74
CA PHE A 162 7.39 -0.43 -2.63
C PHE A 162 6.02 -0.24 -3.29
N ILE A 163 5.02 0.13 -2.51
CA ILE A 163 3.62 0.27 -2.95
C ILE A 163 3.24 1.75 -2.90
N VAL A 164 2.83 2.28 -4.03
CA VAL A 164 2.31 3.65 -4.16
C VAL A 164 0.85 3.65 -4.62
N ASP A 165 0.24 4.81 -4.67
CA ASP A 165 -1.01 5.06 -5.37
C ASP A 165 -0.83 6.39 -6.13
N SER A 166 -0.56 6.32 -7.41
CA SER A 166 -0.29 7.51 -8.22
C SER A 166 -1.52 8.41 -8.40
N ARG A 167 -2.72 7.94 -8.03
CA ARG A 167 -3.91 8.78 -7.89
C ARG A 167 -3.73 9.87 -6.81
N GLU A 168 -2.83 9.64 -5.84
CA GLU A 168 -2.49 10.59 -4.78
C GLU A 168 -1.43 11.64 -5.23
N TRP A 169 -0.95 11.60 -6.48
CA TRP A 169 0.12 12.46 -6.97
C TRP A 169 -0.41 13.61 -7.83
N PRO A 170 0.09 14.83 -7.63
CA PRO A 170 -0.37 16.00 -8.38
C PRO A 170 0.28 16.13 -9.76
N ASP A 171 1.35 15.39 -10.03
CA ASP A 171 2.27 15.57 -11.15
C ASP A 171 2.41 14.32 -12.05
N VAL A 172 1.34 13.55 -12.20
CA VAL A 172 1.28 12.49 -13.22
C VAL A 172 0.91 13.07 -14.59
N PRO A 173 1.48 12.51 -15.69
CA PRO A 173 2.30 11.29 -15.77
C PRO A 173 3.81 11.50 -15.54
N GLU A 174 4.30 12.73 -15.44
CA GLU A 174 5.73 13.04 -15.40
C GLU A 174 6.46 12.31 -14.26
N ALA A 175 5.81 12.17 -13.11
CA ALA A 175 6.36 11.51 -11.94
C ALA A 175 6.67 10.02 -12.12
N TYR A 176 6.10 9.35 -13.12
CA TYR A 176 6.39 7.93 -13.36
C TYR A 176 7.86 7.67 -13.74
N GLY A 177 8.54 8.66 -14.33
CA GLY A 177 9.96 8.57 -14.63
C GLY A 177 10.89 8.47 -13.42
N GLU A 178 10.39 8.81 -12.23
CA GLU A 178 11.15 8.80 -10.98
C GLU A 178 10.98 7.52 -10.16
N ILE A 179 10.05 6.63 -10.53
CA ILE A 179 9.79 5.39 -9.79
C ILE A 179 11.05 4.49 -9.79
N PRO A 180 11.54 4.06 -8.61
CA PRO A 180 12.81 3.36 -8.48
C PRO A 180 12.70 1.85 -8.76
N PHE A 181 12.26 1.46 -9.96
CA PHE A 181 12.07 0.06 -10.37
C PHE A 181 13.32 -0.81 -10.22
N GLU A 182 14.52 -0.20 -10.26
CA GLU A 182 15.81 -0.92 -10.14
C GLU A 182 16.17 -1.26 -8.69
N ARG A 183 15.49 -0.65 -7.70
CA ARG A 183 15.85 -0.77 -6.27
C ARG A 183 14.90 -1.64 -5.48
N ALA A 184 13.63 -1.66 -5.85
CA ALA A 184 12.61 -2.44 -5.17
C ALA A 184 11.58 -2.98 -6.16
N ALA A 185 10.84 -4.00 -5.76
CA ALA A 185 9.64 -4.43 -6.48
C ALA A 185 8.56 -3.35 -6.34
N CYS A 186 8.46 -2.44 -7.32
CA CYS A 186 7.49 -1.35 -7.29
C CYS A 186 6.11 -1.80 -7.78
N SER A 187 5.07 -1.27 -7.14
CA SER A 187 3.68 -1.45 -7.57
C SER A 187 2.85 -0.21 -7.27
N ASP A 188 1.69 -0.11 -7.94
CA ASP A 188 0.82 1.05 -7.90
C ASP A 188 -0.64 0.61 -7.78
N ILE A 189 -1.33 1.13 -6.79
CA ILE A 189 -2.75 0.84 -6.58
C ILE A 189 -3.60 1.41 -7.73
N ALA A 190 -3.21 2.54 -8.34
CA ALA A 190 -3.86 3.04 -9.55
C ALA A 190 -3.73 2.03 -10.71
N TRP A 191 -2.54 1.42 -10.88
CA TRP A 191 -2.35 0.33 -11.84
C TRP A 191 -3.27 -0.87 -11.56
N ARG A 192 -3.47 -1.24 -10.31
CA ARG A 192 -4.38 -2.33 -9.92
C ARG A 192 -5.82 -1.99 -10.33
N ARG A 193 -6.27 -0.76 -10.11
CA ARG A 193 -7.62 -0.32 -10.52
C ARG A 193 -7.86 -0.42 -12.03
N THR A 194 -6.82 -0.31 -12.85
CA THR A 194 -6.95 -0.47 -14.31
C THR A 194 -7.13 -1.92 -14.75
N GLU A 195 -6.92 -2.92 -13.89
CA GLU A 195 -6.91 -4.34 -14.29
C GLU A 195 -8.20 -4.79 -14.99
N PRO A 196 -9.40 -4.48 -14.50
CA PRO A 196 -10.64 -4.85 -15.19
C PRO A 196 -10.74 -4.24 -16.59
N TRP A 197 -10.35 -2.97 -16.75
CA TRP A 197 -10.34 -2.29 -18.03
C TRP A 197 -9.30 -2.88 -19.00
N ARG A 198 -8.11 -3.20 -18.51
CA ARG A 198 -7.10 -3.88 -19.33
C ARG A 198 -7.55 -5.24 -19.83
N ARG A 199 -8.35 -5.96 -19.04
CA ARG A 199 -8.98 -7.22 -19.48
C ARG A 199 -9.99 -7.00 -20.60
N SER A 200 -10.89 -6.00 -20.45
CA SER A 200 -11.85 -5.64 -21.50
C SER A 200 -11.16 -5.25 -22.79
N LEU A 201 -10.16 -4.37 -22.71
CA LEU A 201 -9.37 -3.95 -23.86
C LEU A 201 -8.61 -5.11 -24.52
N ALA A 202 -7.99 -6.00 -23.74
CA ALA A 202 -7.28 -7.15 -24.25
C ALA A 202 -8.19 -8.14 -25.01
N ALA A 203 -9.47 -8.20 -24.63
CA ALA A 203 -10.47 -9.04 -25.32
C ALA A 203 -10.80 -8.56 -26.74
N LEU A 204 -10.45 -7.32 -27.09
CA LEU A 204 -10.63 -6.74 -28.41
C LEU A 204 -9.51 -7.13 -29.41
N TRP A 205 -8.62 -8.04 -29.02
CA TRP A 205 -7.62 -8.54 -29.94
C TRP A 205 -8.28 -9.40 -31.05
N PRO A 206 -7.90 -9.24 -32.36
CA PRO A 206 -6.76 -8.46 -32.89
C PRO A 206 -7.08 -7.01 -33.27
N GLU A 207 -8.32 -6.55 -33.15
CA GLU A 207 -8.78 -5.23 -33.61
C GLU A 207 -8.00 -4.10 -32.91
N ILE A 208 -7.75 -4.23 -31.60
CA ILE A 208 -7.02 -3.26 -30.79
C ILE A 208 -5.56 -3.02 -31.26
N ALA A 209 -5.00 -3.92 -32.07
CA ALA A 209 -3.62 -3.82 -32.55
C ALA A 209 -3.33 -2.57 -33.40
N LYS A 210 -4.38 -1.89 -33.86
CA LYS A 210 -4.26 -0.72 -34.75
C LYS A 210 -4.85 0.55 -34.11
N VAL A 211 -5.18 0.52 -32.83
CA VAL A 211 -5.76 1.67 -32.13
C VAL A 211 -4.82 2.86 -32.19
N GLU A 212 -5.35 4.04 -32.53
CA GLU A 212 -4.63 5.29 -32.61
C GLU A 212 -4.96 6.22 -31.42
N GLU A 213 -6.19 6.17 -30.88
CA GLU A 213 -6.66 6.99 -29.77
C GLU A 213 -7.31 6.13 -28.69
N VAL A 214 -7.02 6.43 -27.42
CA VAL A 214 -7.79 5.97 -26.27
C VAL A 214 -8.37 7.18 -25.53
N ARG A 215 -9.71 7.21 -25.39
CA ARG A 215 -10.38 8.18 -24.53
C ARG A 215 -10.68 7.54 -23.19
N VAL A 216 -10.34 8.25 -22.11
CA VAL A 216 -10.61 7.80 -20.74
C VAL A 216 -11.29 8.90 -19.97
N THR A 217 -12.51 8.62 -19.46
CA THR A 217 -13.18 9.45 -18.47
C THR A 217 -12.88 8.89 -17.09
N GLY A 218 -12.03 9.58 -16.31
CA GLY A 218 -11.54 9.08 -15.02
C GLY A 218 -10.38 9.89 -14.46
N PRO A 219 -9.71 9.38 -13.39
CA PRO A 219 -8.52 10.02 -12.86
C PRO A 219 -7.34 9.92 -13.83
N ILE A 220 -6.51 10.96 -13.87
CA ILE A 220 -5.39 11.06 -14.80
C ILE A 220 -4.36 9.93 -14.63
N ALA A 221 -4.20 9.42 -13.41
CA ALA A 221 -3.27 8.32 -13.11
C ALA A 221 -3.67 7.04 -13.87
N GLU A 222 -4.93 6.60 -13.73
CA GLU A 222 -5.45 5.44 -14.44
C GLU A 222 -5.47 5.65 -15.95
N ALA A 223 -5.84 6.84 -16.41
CA ALA A 223 -5.84 7.19 -17.83
C ALA A 223 -4.44 7.07 -18.45
N SER A 224 -3.43 7.66 -17.81
CA SER A 224 -2.03 7.59 -18.24
C SER A 224 -1.50 6.15 -18.22
N LEU A 225 -1.79 5.37 -17.17
CA LEU A 225 -1.35 3.98 -17.08
C LEU A 225 -2.01 3.06 -18.09
N LEU A 226 -3.31 3.27 -18.43
CA LEU A 226 -3.97 2.55 -19.50
C LEU A 226 -3.36 2.87 -20.87
N THR A 227 -3.10 4.14 -21.13
CA THR A 227 -2.45 4.59 -22.38
C THR A 227 -1.03 4.05 -22.49
N GLY A 228 -0.23 4.19 -21.44
CA GLY A 228 1.13 3.65 -21.41
C GLY A 228 1.18 2.13 -21.55
N TRP A 229 0.18 1.43 -20.99
CA TRP A 229 0.04 -0.01 -21.21
C TRP A 229 -0.23 -0.32 -22.68
N LEU A 230 -1.16 0.38 -23.35
CA LEU A 230 -1.42 0.20 -24.77
C LEU A 230 -0.16 0.46 -25.59
N ARG A 231 0.52 1.62 -25.41
CA ARG A 231 1.76 1.96 -26.08
C ARG A 231 2.82 0.88 -25.91
N SER A 232 3.03 0.41 -24.68
CA SER A 232 4.04 -0.60 -24.36
C SER A 232 3.74 -1.99 -24.98
N ARG A 233 2.45 -2.33 -25.12
CA ARG A 233 2.03 -3.65 -25.63
C ARG A 233 1.92 -3.66 -27.15
N LEU A 234 1.50 -2.57 -27.76
CA LEU A 234 1.31 -2.45 -29.20
C LEU A 234 2.59 -2.04 -29.94
N GLY A 235 3.53 -1.39 -29.23
CA GLY A 235 4.81 -0.98 -29.81
C GLY A 235 4.71 0.25 -30.73
N HIS A 236 3.61 1.00 -30.65
CA HIS A 236 3.42 2.27 -31.34
C HIS A 236 2.75 3.30 -30.42
N ASP A 237 2.74 4.55 -30.83
CA ASP A 237 2.10 5.63 -30.06
C ASP A 237 0.57 5.51 -30.12
N VAL A 238 -0.07 5.85 -28.99
CA VAL A 238 -1.52 5.91 -28.84
C VAL A 238 -1.85 7.24 -28.18
N GLU A 239 -2.69 8.06 -28.80
CA GLU A 239 -3.09 9.36 -28.26
C GLU A 239 -4.05 9.17 -27.07
N LEU A 240 -3.86 9.96 -26.00
CA LEU A 240 -4.77 10.00 -24.86
C LEU A 240 -5.72 11.20 -24.97
N ALA A 241 -7.01 10.94 -25.10
CA ALA A 241 -8.09 11.91 -24.87
C ALA A 241 -8.62 11.73 -23.44
N HIS A 242 -8.31 12.68 -22.55
CA HIS A 242 -8.65 12.56 -21.12
C HIS A 242 -9.79 13.49 -20.71
N GLU A 243 -10.79 12.94 -20.02
CA GLU A 243 -11.87 13.66 -19.37
C GLU A 243 -11.82 13.39 -17.85
N PRO A 244 -11.69 14.42 -16.99
CA PRO A 244 -11.54 14.21 -15.55
C PRO A 244 -12.82 13.67 -14.91
N ALA A 245 -12.70 12.63 -14.06
CA ALA A 245 -13.71 12.11 -13.16
C ALA A 245 -13.05 11.45 -11.95
N ASP A 246 -13.79 11.20 -10.87
CA ASP A 246 -13.27 10.63 -9.62
C ASP A 246 -12.94 9.13 -9.74
N GLU A 247 -13.65 8.41 -10.61
CA GLU A 247 -13.44 7.01 -10.93
C GLU A 247 -13.38 6.83 -12.45
N VAL A 248 -12.83 5.69 -12.92
CA VAL A 248 -12.87 5.38 -14.36
C VAL A 248 -14.29 4.95 -14.73
N GLU A 249 -15.00 5.87 -15.37
CA GLU A 249 -16.43 5.71 -15.75
C GLU A 249 -16.57 5.16 -17.16
N ASP A 250 -15.71 5.60 -18.09
CA ASP A 250 -15.75 5.20 -19.50
C ASP A 250 -14.35 5.09 -20.10
N VAL A 251 -14.20 4.12 -21.00
CA VAL A 251 -13.03 3.96 -21.85
C VAL A 251 -13.50 3.67 -23.26
N ALA A 252 -13.01 4.43 -24.25
CA ALA A 252 -13.31 4.20 -25.67
C ALA A 252 -12.00 4.13 -26.48
N ILE A 253 -11.97 3.35 -27.54
CA ILE A 253 -10.88 3.27 -28.49
C ILE A 253 -11.36 3.69 -29.87
N ASP A 254 -10.65 4.62 -30.52
CA ASP A 254 -11.01 5.19 -31.84
C ASP A 254 -12.48 5.61 -31.92
N GLY A 255 -13.03 6.15 -30.79
CA GLY A 255 -14.41 6.61 -30.65
C GLY A 255 -15.45 5.53 -30.30
N GLU A 256 -15.07 4.23 -30.28
CA GLU A 256 -15.98 3.14 -29.93
C GLU A 256 -15.86 2.81 -28.42
N PRO A 257 -16.96 2.83 -27.65
CA PRO A 257 -16.94 2.57 -26.22
C PRO A 257 -16.62 1.10 -25.93
N CYS A 258 -15.84 0.88 -24.85
CA CYS A 258 -15.53 -0.45 -24.36
C CYS A 258 -16.52 -0.90 -23.28
N ASP A 259 -16.72 -2.21 -23.13
CA ASP A 259 -17.58 -2.75 -22.08
C ASP A 259 -17.03 -2.40 -20.69
N ALA A 260 -17.83 -1.69 -19.90
CA ALA A 260 -17.47 -1.33 -18.53
C ALA A 260 -17.42 -2.55 -17.61
N PRO A 261 -16.35 -2.72 -16.82
CA PRO A 261 -16.29 -3.80 -15.84
C PRO A 261 -17.33 -3.59 -14.73
N SER A 262 -17.92 -4.67 -14.26
CA SER A 262 -18.93 -4.65 -13.18
C SER A 262 -18.36 -4.71 -11.78
N GLU A 263 -17.08 -4.98 -11.63
CA GLU A 263 -16.41 -5.26 -10.37
C GLU A 263 -15.95 -3.97 -9.69
N LYS A 264 -16.38 -3.75 -8.43
CA LYS A 264 -15.92 -2.63 -7.60
C LYS A 264 -15.04 -3.19 -6.47
N GLN A 265 -13.86 -2.62 -6.30
CA GLN A 265 -12.89 -2.99 -5.27
C GLN A 265 -12.80 -1.90 -4.21
N THR A 266 -12.76 -2.30 -2.92
CA THR A 266 -12.50 -1.35 -1.84
C THR A 266 -11.01 -1.01 -1.73
N PRO A 267 -10.60 0.10 -1.07
CA PRO A 267 -9.20 0.40 -0.81
C PRO A 267 -8.44 -0.75 -0.10
N SER A 268 -9.09 -1.44 0.82
CA SER A 268 -8.52 -2.61 1.50
C SER A 268 -8.35 -3.82 0.57
N ASP A 269 -9.29 -4.05 -0.37
CA ASP A 269 -9.15 -5.13 -1.37
C ASP A 269 -7.98 -4.86 -2.32
N LEU A 270 -7.83 -3.62 -2.75
CA LEU A 270 -6.73 -3.19 -3.63
C LEU A 270 -5.37 -3.36 -2.95
N LEU A 271 -5.22 -2.87 -1.72
CA LEU A 271 -3.98 -3.04 -0.97
C LEU A 271 -3.72 -4.51 -0.63
N SER A 272 -4.76 -5.27 -0.26
CA SER A 272 -4.66 -6.71 -0.03
C SER A 272 -4.07 -7.44 -1.24
N ALA A 273 -4.54 -7.13 -2.44
CA ALA A 273 -4.03 -7.73 -3.67
C ALA A 273 -2.56 -7.38 -3.94
N GLU A 274 -2.10 -6.17 -3.55
CA GLU A 274 -0.69 -5.80 -3.66
C GLU A 274 0.19 -6.51 -2.62
N LEU A 275 -0.34 -6.81 -1.43
CA LEU A 275 0.36 -7.55 -0.39
C LEU A 275 0.49 -9.05 -0.69
N ASP A 276 -0.32 -9.60 -1.59
CA ASP A 276 -0.22 -10.98 -2.05
C ASP A 276 0.89 -11.20 -3.11
N GLU A 277 1.41 -10.12 -3.70
CA GLU A 277 2.45 -10.19 -4.73
C GLU A 277 3.83 -9.82 -4.16
N PHE A 278 4.85 -10.69 -4.36
CA PHE A 278 6.19 -10.45 -3.85
C PHE A 278 7.17 -9.91 -4.88
N GLY A 279 6.95 -10.17 -6.16
CA GLY A 279 7.84 -9.79 -7.26
C GLY A 279 7.50 -8.44 -7.89
N GLY A 280 8.45 -7.91 -8.67
CA GLY A 280 8.19 -6.76 -9.55
C GLY A 280 7.22 -7.12 -10.67
N ASN A 281 6.51 -6.12 -11.17
CA ASN A 281 5.56 -6.26 -12.28
C ASN A 281 6.13 -5.61 -13.56
N PRO A 282 6.76 -6.37 -14.47
CA PRO A 282 7.38 -5.81 -15.67
C PRO A 282 6.36 -5.18 -16.65
N ILE A 283 5.07 -5.57 -16.55
CA ILE A 283 4.02 -4.96 -17.38
C ILE A 283 3.68 -3.58 -16.83
N TYR A 284 3.61 -3.43 -15.51
CA TYR A 284 3.43 -2.13 -14.88
C TYR A 284 4.62 -1.21 -15.17
N GLU A 285 5.84 -1.70 -14.99
CA GLU A 285 7.05 -0.92 -15.28
C GLU A 285 7.06 -0.41 -16.72
N ALA A 286 6.75 -1.27 -17.69
CA ALA A 286 6.68 -0.89 -19.10
C ALA A 286 5.56 0.13 -19.37
N ALA A 287 4.40 -0.01 -18.70
CA ALA A 287 3.28 0.92 -18.81
C ALA A 287 3.63 2.30 -18.22
N ALA A 288 4.21 2.34 -17.01
CA ALA A 288 4.61 3.58 -16.35
C ALA A 288 5.68 4.35 -17.13
N LYS A 289 6.65 3.64 -17.75
CA LYS A 289 7.69 4.24 -18.61
C LYS A 289 7.16 4.78 -19.95
N ALA A 290 5.98 4.32 -20.38
CA ALA A 290 5.34 4.72 -21.64
C ALA A 290 4.12 5.64 -21.46
N ALA A 291 3.80 5.98 -20.22
CA ALA A 291 2.63 6.77 -19.83
C ALA A 291 2.70 8.25 -20.31
#